data_46dde8a5871486110b291a598727a615
#
_entry.id   46dde8a5871486110b291a598727a615
#
_cell.length_a   1.000
_cell.length_b   1.000
_cell.length_c   1.000
_cell.angle_alpha   90.00
_cell.angle_beta   90.00
_cell.angle_gamma   90.00
#
_symmetry.space_group_name_H-M   'P 1'
#
loop_
_entity.id
_entity.type
_entity.pdbx_description
1 polymer ?
#
loop_
_entity_poly.entity_id
_entity_poly.type
_entity_poly.pdbx_seq_one_letter_code
_entity_poly.pdbx_strand_id
1 'polypeptide(L)'
;MSADHLFSHPSPRVFTLPPAAPFLTELARGLKDAFPDPDALSRVTVLIPTRRAGRELAEAFTRLSPGAALLPMIRPIGDVDADEPPFEPGELADIAPEAVSPARRRFELASLILQKEKAVGRSMGAGGALALADDLARLLDDLATEDVDDLGALTEQIRAALPAHMQEAALFLDIVLEAWPARLQEMQRVDPARRRSLLLKALAARWRETPPADPVIAAGSTGSIPAAAELLSAVASLPQGCVVLPGFARDMDEDAWAAIDDGHPQRAMKTLIDKIGLDRNDVRFWPGAEEGRQDAPRARVIAEALRPAEATADWLRRVDDLKEAWGEDVFETALDGLSVIDAPAPAEEARAIALMLRETLETPGARGILVTPDRNLSRRVITEMARFGVTVDDSAGQPLSDTPSGAFLIRVLQAALDPGSALAFSALATSPLFALGEERAPLRAVLGAMERRALRGRRPGYSWMALAGHVRDAAGDDEDRRDRWGGIVDALAQALSPLSALEGAHTMRAWTQALVESAEALARTDEMAG
;
A
#
# COMPACT_ATOMS: atom_id res chain seq x y z
N MET A 1 0.70 -8.83 -37.23
CA MET A 1 0.50 -10.20 -36.68
C MET A 1 -0.99 -10.35 -36.42
N SER A 2 -1.67 -11.47 -36.75
CA SER A 2 -3.09 -11.60 -36.42
C SER A 2 -3.29 -12.19 -35.04
N ALA A 3 -4.46 -11.96 -34.42
CA ALA A 3 -4.87 -12.58 -33.15
C ALA A 3 -4.69 -14.12 -33.16
N ASP A 4 -4.88 -14.72 -34.33
CA ASP A 4 -4.67 -16.15 -34.54
C ASP A 4 -3.25 -16.60 -34.15
N HIS A 5 -2.24 -15.72 -34.27
CA HIS A 5 -0.87 -16.08 -33.91
C HIS A 5 -0.64 -16.17 -32.39
N LEU A 6 -1.30 -15.34 -31.58
CA LEU A 6 -1.20 -15.43 -30.12
C LEU A 6 -1.83 -16.74 -29.60
N PHE A 7 -2.92 -17.16 -30.21
CA PHE A 7 -3.72 -18.31 -29.77
C PHE A 7 -3.51 -19.59 -30.62
N SER A 8 -2.66 -19.54 -31.66
CA SER A 8 -2.34 -20.69 -32.52
C SER A 8 -1.58 -21.80 -31.78
N HIS A 9 -0.94 -21.46 -30.68
CA HIS A 9 -0.23 -22.43 -29.86
C HIS A 9 -1.18 -23.20 -28.95
N PRO A 10 -0.89 -24.47 -28.64
CA PRO A 10 -1.68 -25.21 -27.68
C PRO A 10 -1.70 -24.52 -26.31
N SER A 11 -2.82 -24.59 -25.60
CA SER A 11 -2.93 -24.15 -24.21
C SER A 11 -2.30 -25.21 -23.27
N PRO A 12 -1.77 -24.82 -22.12
CA PRO A 12 -1.73 -23.48 -21.55
C PRO A 12 -0.68 -22.57 -22.24
N ARG A 13 -0.97 -21.26 -22.32
CA ARG A 13 -0.12 -20.28 -23.01
C ARG A 13 0.47 -19.27 -22.03
N VAL A 14 1.78 -19.29 -21.93
CA VAL A 14 2.54 -18.35 -21.12
C VAL A 14 3.64 -17.72 -21.96
N PHE A 15 3.70 -16.41 -21.88
CA PHE A 15 4.74 -15.59 -22.50
C PHE A 15 5.56 -14.86 -21.43
N THR A 16 6.72 -14.37 -21.83
CA THR A 16 7.54 -13.49 -20.99
C THR A 16 8.09 -12.33 -21.81
N LEU A 17 8.35 -11.22 -21.14
CA LEU A 17 9.11 -10.10 -21.66
C LEU A 17 10.47 -10.06 -20.94
N PRO A 18 11.59 -9.79 -21.65
CA PRO A 18 12.90 -9.63 -21.02
C PRO A 18 12.89 -8.54 -19.95
N PRO A 19 13.73 -8.63 -18.89
CA PRO A 19 13.78 -7.63 -17.83
C PRO A 19 14.13 -6.21 -18.33
N ALA A 20 14.94 -6.10 -19.39
CA ALA A 20 15.34 -4.83 -19.99
C ALA A 20 14.26 -4.21 -20.90
N ALA A 21 13.22 -4.96 -21.27
CA ALA A 21 12.16 -4.46 -22.15
C ALA A 21 11.22 -3.52 -21.39
N PRO A 22 10.74 -2.44 -22.01
CA PRO A 22 9.72 -1.57 -21.42
C PRO A 22 8.37 -2.30 -21.44
N PHE A 23 8.13 -3.12 -20.42
CA PHE A 23 7.07 -4.13 -20.31
C PHE A 23 5.71 -3.68 -20.84
N LEU A 24 5.17 -2.56 -20.33
CA LEU A 24 3.84 -2.10 -20.70
C LEU A 24 3.79 -1.56 -22.16
N THR A 25 4.89 -0.99 -22.66
CA THR A 25 4.98 -0.52 -24.04
C THR A 25 5.03 -1.69 -25.00
N GLU A 26 5.83 -2.71 -24.72
CA GLU A 26 5.90 -3.91 -25.56
C GLU A 26 4.61 -4.72 -25.50
N LEU A 27 3.98 -4.81 -24.32
CA LEU A 27 2.65 -5.41 -24.18
C LEU A 27 1.62 -4.70 -25.08
N ALA A 28 1.55 -3.36 -24.99
CA ALA A 28 0.63 -2.56 -25.79
C ALA A 28 0.90 -2.69 -27.29
N ARG A 29 2.19 -2.72 -27.71
CA ARG A 29 2.58 -2.91 -29.11
C ARG A 29 2.12 -4.26 -29.63
N GLY A 30 2.45 -5.35 -28.93
CA GLY A 30 2.07 -6.70 -29.34
C GLY A 30 0.55 -6.89 -29.38
N LEU A 31 -0.20 -6.28 -28.44
CA LEU A 31 -1.68 -6.31 -28.49
C LEU A 31 -2.23 -5.55 -29.69
N LYS A 32 -1.70 -4.36 -30.01
CA LYS A 32 -2.12 -3.62 -31.23
C LYS A 32 -1.81 -4.38 -32.53
N ASP A 33 -0.66 -5.05 -32.57
CA ASP A 33 -0.29 -5.86 -33.73
C ASP A 33 -1.15 -7.12 -33.87
N ALA A 34 -1.55 -7.73 -32.73
CA ALA A 34 -2.43 -8.88 -32.71
C ALA A 34 -3.90 -8.51 -33.03
N PHE A 35 -4.36 -7.35 -32.57
CA PHE A 35 -5.71 -6.84 -32.75
C PHE A 35 -5.68 -5.49 -33.46
N PRO A 36 -5.40 -5.46 -34.80
CA PRO A 36 -5.29 -4.21 -35.56
C PRO A 36 -6.62 -3.48 -35.72
N ASP A 37 -7.75 -4.20 -35.64
CA ASP A 37 -9.08 -3.62 -35.63
C ASP A 37 -9.38 -3.03 -34.24
N PRO A 38 -9.67 -1.72 -34.12
CA PRO A 38 -9.98 -1.08 -32.85
C PRO A 38 -11.15 -1.70 -32.10
N ASP A 39 -12.18 -2.15 -32.81
CA ASP A 39 -13.35 -2.78 -32.18
C ASP A 39 -12.97 -4.15 -31.60
N ALA A 40 -12.12 -4.92 -32.29
CA ALA A 40 -11.59 -6.17 -31.76
C ALA A 40 -10.70 -5.94 -30.54
N LEU A 41 -9.83 -4.91 -30.57
CA LEU A 41 -8.99 -4.54 -29.43
C LEU A 41 -9.83 -4.12 -28.21
N SER A 42 -10.91 -3.39 -28.41
CA SER A 42 -11.78 -2.93 -27.31
C SER A 42 -12.48 -4.06 -26.55
N ARG A 43 -12.64 -5.22 -27.17
CA ARG A 43 -13.20 -6.43 -26.53
C ARG A 43 -12.17 -7.21 -25.72
N VAL A 44 -10.86 -6.99 -25.93
CA VAL A 44 -9.81 -7.66 -25.17
C VAL A 44 -9.87 -7.25 -23.72
N THR A 45 -9.91 -8.20 -22.78
CA THR A 45 -9.74 -7.94 -21.35
C THR A 45 -8.28 -8.13 -20.97
N VAL A 46 -7.66 -7.09 -20.39
CA VAL A 46 -6.29 -7.13 -19.87
C VAL A 46 -6.32 -7.08 -18.35
N LEU A 47 -5.96 -8.18 -17.72
CA LEU A 47 -5.79 -8.27 -16.28
C LEU A 47 -4.38 -7.80 -15.89
N ILE A 48 -4.29 -6.86 -14.96
CA ILE A 48 -3.01 -6.24 -14.58
C ILE A 48 -2.91 -6.15 -13.05
N PRO A 49 -1.68 -6.15 -12.44
CA PRO A 49 -1.56 -6.21 -11.00
C PRO A 49 -2.17 -5.03 -10.25
N THR A 50 -1.98 -3.80 -10.73
CA THR A 50 -2.34 -2.58 -10.00
C THR A 50 -3.08 -1.57 -10.88
N ARG A 51 -3.87 -0.68 -10.26
CA ARG A 51 -4.53 0.44 -10.96
C ARG A 51 -3.51 1.39 -11.60
N ARG A 52 -2.33 1.55 -10.97
CA ARG A 52 -1.24 2.36 -11.53
C ARG A 52 -0.72 1.77 -12.83
N ALA A 53 -0.40 0.47 -12.83
CA ALA A 53 0.02 -0.23 -14.04
C ALA A 53 -1.06 -0.16 -15.14
N GLY A 54 -2.34 -0.19 -14.76
CA GLY A 54 -3.46 0.01 -15.70
C GLY A 54 -3.46 1.38 -16.36
N ARG A 55 -3.22 2.45 -15.61
CA ARG A 55 -3.09 3.81 -16.15
C ARG A 55 -1.89 3.95 -17.07
N GLU A 56 -0.73 3.43 -16.67
CA GLU A 56 0.49 3.43 -17.48
C GLU A 56 0.30 2.64 -18.79
N LEU A 57 -0.42 1.51 -18.75
CA LEU A 57 -0.76 0.74 -19.95
C LEU A 57 -1.67 1.56 -20.88
N ALA A 58 -2.69 2.23 -20.37
CA ALA A 58 -3.56 3.10 -21.16
C ALA A 58 -2.77 4.25 -21.82
N GLU A 59 -1.82 4.85 -21.10
CA GLU A 59 -0.90 5.84 -21.66
C GLU A 59 0.01 5.24 -22.74
N ALA A 60 0.50 4.01 -22.56
CA ALA A 60 1.30 3.34 -23.58
C ALA A 60 0.52 3.15 -24.88
N PHE A 61 -0.75 2.73 -24.82
CA PHE A 61 -1.63 2.67 -25.98
C PHE A 61 -1.82 4.03 -26.65
N THR A 62 -2.00 5.08 -25.85
CA THR A 62 -2.16 6.45 -26.35
C THR A 62 -0.91 6.92 -27.07
N ARG A 63 0.27 6.69 -26.52
CA ARG A 63 1.55 7.03 -27.16
C ARG A 63 1.79 6.29 -28.47
N LEU A 64 1.33 5.06 -28.58
CA LEU A 64 1.45 4.24 -29.79
C LEU A 64 0.37 4.53 -30.84
N SER A 65 -0.57 5.42 -30.58
CA SER A 65 -1.68 5.73 -31.47
C SER A 65 -1.58 7.16 -32.00
N PRO A 66 -1.71 7.38 -33.31
CA PRO A 66 -1.59 8.72 -33.92
C PRO A 66 -2.81 9.63 -33.67
N GLY A 67 -3.77 9.23 -32.86
CA GLY A 67 -5.00 9.96 -32.58
C GLY A 67 -5.81 9.29 -31.48
N ALA A 68 -7.12 9.47 -31.47
CA ALA A 68 -8.01 8.77 -30.56
C ALA A 68 -7.93 7.24 -30.76
N ALA A 69 -7.82 6.49 -29.68
CA ALA A 69 -7.74 5.03 -29.70
C ALA A 69 -8.82 4.44 -28.80
N LEU A 70 -9.46 3.36 -29.25
CA LEU A 70 -10.20 2.47 -28.38
C LEU A 70 -9.19 1.63 -27.58
N LEU A 71 -9.39 1.56 -26.28
CA LEU A 71 -8.53 0.82 -25.36
C LEU A 71 -9.15 -0.55 -25.06
N PRO A 72 -8.33 -1.58 -24.77
CA PRO A 72 -8.85 -2.82 -24.19
C PRO A 72 -9.47 -2.55 -22.81
N MET A 73 -10.27 -3.47 -22.31
CA MET A 73 -10.79 -3.45 -20.95
C MET A 73 -9.67 -3.78 -19.96
N ILE A 74 -9.06 -2.75 -19.34
CA ILE A 74 -7.96 -2.92 -18.39
C ILE A 74 -8.53 -3.08 -16.99
N ARG A 75 -8.24 -4.22 -16.35
CA ARG A 75 -8.78 -4.61 -15.04
C ARG A 75 -7.64 -4.93 -14.05
N PRO A 76 -7.49 -4.19 -12.94
CA PRO A 76 -6.55 -4.54 -11.88
C PRO A 76 -7.05 -5.75 -11.09
N ILE A 77 -6.15 -6.69 -10.75
CA ILE A 77 -6.46 -7.90 -9.96
C ILE A 77 -5.91 -7.83 -8.53
N GLY A 78 -4.96 -6.93 -8.24
CA GLY A 78 -4.31 -6.79 -6.94
C GLY A 78 -4.85 -5.65 -6.08
N ASP A 79 -5.24 -4.53 -6.69
CA ASP A 79 -5.73 -3.32 -6.00
C ASP A 79 -7.27 -3.28 -5.94
N VAL A 80 -7.90 -4.40 -5.67
CA VAL A 80 -9.36 -4.43 -5.56
C VAL A 80 -9.74 -3.92 -4.18
N ASP A 81 -10.37 -2.74 -4.13
CA ASP A 81 -11.03 -2.28 -2.92
C ASP A 81 -12.09 -3.30 -2.49
N ALA A 82 -12.27 -3.45 -1.18
CA ALA A 82 -13.23 -4.40 -0.62
C ALA A 82 -14.66 -4.15 -1.13
N ASP A 83 -14.93 -2.94 -1.61
CA ASP A 83 -16.25 -2.49 -2.07
C ASP A 83 -16.42 -2.55 -3.60
N GLU A 84 -15.34 -2.75 -4.38
CA GLU A 84 -15.40 -2.91 -5.83
C GLU A 84 -15.00 -4.34 -6.21
N PRO A 85 -15.92 -5.19 -6.66
CA PRO A 85 -15.55 -6.48 -7.24
C PRO A 85 -14.70 -6.22 -8.51
N PRO A 86 -13.63 -7.01 -8.76
CA PRO A 86 -12.73 -6.84 -9.90
C PRO A 86 -13.44 -7.04 -11.25
N PHE A 87 -14.68 -7.48 -11.22
CA PHE A 87 -15.49 -7.87 -12.39
C PHE A 87 -16.93 -7.39 -12.23
N GLU A 88 -17.67 -7.36 -13.34
CA GLU A 88 -19.01 -6.79 -13.41
C GLU A 88 -19.89 -7.15 -12.21
N PRO A 89 -20.59 -6.15 -11.63
CA PRO A 89 -21.55 -6.40 -10.54
C PRO A 89 -22.68 -7.30 -11.07
N GLY A 90 -23.06 -8.27 -10.32
CA GLY A 90 -24.29 -9.04 -10.55
C GLY A 90 -24.12 -10.54 -10.45
N GLU A 91 -23.05 -11.14 -10.97
CA GLU A 91 -22.95 -12.60 -11.00
C GLU A 91 -21.96 -13.20 -9.98
N LEU A 92 -20.95 -12.42 -9.55
CA LEU A 92 -19.98 -12.84 -8.53
C LEU A 92 -20.26 -12.25 -7.15
N ALA A 93 -21.09 -11.20 -7.06
CA ALA A 93 -21.40 -10.54 -5.80
C ALA A 93 -22.07 -11.50 -4.79
N ASP A 94 -22.87 -12.44 -5.30
CA ASP A 94 -23.63 -13.42 -4.48
C ASP A 94 -22.78 -14.63 -4.05
N ILE A 95 -21.55 -14.79 -4.57
CA ILE A 95 -20.71 -15.95 -4.27
C ILE A 95 -20.08 -15.85 -2.88
N ALA A 96 -19.77 -14.64 -2.42
CA ALA A 96 -19.21 -14.41 -1.09
C ALA A 96 -19.98 -13.31 -0.35
N PRO A 97 -20.23 -13.46 0.96
CA PRO A 97 -20.82 -12.41 1.76
C PRO A 97 -20.06 -11.09 1.61
N GLU A 98 -20.72 -9.97 1.89
CA GLU A 98 -20.06 -8.67 1.88
C GLU A 98 -18.94 -8.62 2.91
N ALA A 99 -17.87 -7.87 2.60
CA ALA A 99 -16.79 -7.67 3.54
C ALA A 99 -17.24 -6.83 4.74
N VAL A 100 -16.66 -7.11 5.92
CA VAL A 100 -16.76 -6.19 7.05
C VAL A 100 -16.00 -4.90 6.71
N SER A 101 -16.61 -3.74 6.99
CA SER A 101 -15.91 -2.47 6.75
C SER A 101 -14.68 -2.34 7.65
N PRO A 102 -13.58 -1.69 7.18
CA PRO A 102 -12.34 -1.56 7.94
C PRO A 102 -12.54 -0.96 9.34
N ALA A 103 -13.36 0.08 9.44
CA ALA A 103 -13.66 0.71 10.72
C ALA A 103 -14.38 -0.25 11.67
N ARG A 104 -15.42 -0.95 11.20
CA ARG A 104 -16.16 -1.93 12.03
C ARG A 104 -15.26 -3.08 12.45
N ARG A 105 -14.47 -3.63 11.54
CA ARG A 105 -13.48 -4.68 11.82
C ARG A 105 -12.56 -4.28 12.97
N ARG A 106 -11.98 -3.08 12.91
CA ARG A 106 -11.08 -2.53 13.92
C ARG A 106 -11.74 -2.49 15.31
N PHE A 107 -12.95 -1.97 15.40
CA PHE A 107 -13.65 -1.85 16.68
C PHE A 107 -14.13 -3.21 17.23
N GLU A 108 -14.59 -4.11 16.37
CA GLU A 108 -14.98 -5.46 16.79
C GLU A 108 -13.77 -6.25 17.30
N LEU A 109 -12.63 -6.22 16.60
CA LEU A 109 -11.39 -6.85 17.06
C LEU A 109 -10.91 -6.23 18.39
N ALA A 110 -10.92 -4.91 18.52
CA ALA A 110 -10.54 -4.24 19.76
C ALA A 110 -11.47 -4.65 20.92
N SER A 111 -12.77 -4.82 20.66
CA SER A 111 -13.73 -5.31 21.66
C SER A 111 -13.43 -6.73 22.11
N LEU A 112 -13.10 -7.63 21.19
CA LEU A 112 -12.69 -9.01 21.52
C LEU A 112 -11.40 -9.03 22.34
N ILE A 113 -10.42 -8.20 21.99
CA ILE A 113 -9.16 -8.05 22.75
C ILE A 113 -9.45 -7.59 24.18
N LEU A 114 -10.25 -6.54 24.36
CA LEU A 114 -10.62 -6.04 25.70
C LEU A 114 -11.36 -7.10 26.53
N GLN A 115 -12.28 -7.85 25.93
CA GLN A 115 -12.98 -8.94 26.60
C GLN A 115 -12.02 -10.05 27.05
N LYS A 116 -11.07 -10.42 26.19
CA LYS A 116 -10.07 -11.45 26.50
C LYS A 116 -9.11 -10.99 27.60
N GLU A 117 -8.59 -9.77 27.52
CA GLU A 117 -7.74 -9.17 28.55
C GLU A 117 -8.44 -9.13 29.93
N LYS A 118 -9.71 -8.72 29.95
CA LYS A 118 -10.53 -8.72 31.18
C LYS A 118 -10.73 -10.14 31.73
N ALA A 119 -10.93 -11.14 30.87
CA ALA A 119 -11.13 -12.53 31.27
C ALA A 119 -9.88 -13.12 31.96
N VAL A 120 -8.69 -12.67 31.59
CA VAL A 120 -7.42 -13.07 32.23
C VAL A 120 -6.97 -12.12 33.37
N GLY A 121 -7.86 -11.22 33.81
CA GLY A 121 -7.60 -10.32 34.93
C GLY A 121 -6.68 -9.15 34.62
N ARG A 122 -6.45 -8.84 33.35
CA ARG A 122 -5.62 -7.70 32.92
C ARG A 122 -6.49 -6.51 32.55
N SER A 123 -5.89 -5.30 32.65
CA SER A 123 -6.52 -4.05 32.28
C SER A 123 -5.75 -3.42 31.11
N MET A 124 -6.44 -3.22 30.02
CA MET A 124 -5.93 -2.53 28.84
C MET A 124 -6.80 -1.33 28.51
N GLY A 125 -6.17 -0.21 28.15
CA GLY A 125 -6.90 0.95 27.64
C GLY A 125 -7.37 0.76 26.19
N ALA A 126 -8.44 1.46 25.80
CA ALA A 126 -9.02 1.36 24.47
C ALA A 126 -7.99 1.67 23.35
N GLY A 127 -7.08 2.61 23.56
CA GLY A 127 -6.00 2.92 22.59
C GLY A 127 -5.07 1.74 22.34
N GLY A 128 -4.66 1.02 23.39
CA GLY A 128 -3.85 -0.19 23.26
C GLY A 128 -4.58 -1.31 22.53
N ALA A 129 -5.87 -1.52 22.86
CA ALA A 129 -6.70 -2.50 22.18
C ALA A 129 -6.89 -2.19 20.68
N LEU A 130 -7.04 -0.93 20.31
CA LEU A 130 -7.13 -0.51 18.91
C LEU A 130 -5.82 -0.73 18.15
N ALA A 131 -4.66 -0.45 18.77
CA ALA A 131 -3.36 -0.73 18.16
C ALA A 131 -3.15 -2.23 17.90
N LEU A 132 -3.45 -3.07 18.90
CA LEU A 132 -3.39 -4.53 18.74
C LEU A 132 -4.42 -5.05 17.72
N ALA A 133 -5.59 -4.42 17.63
CA ALA A 133 -6.58 -4.77 16.62
C ALA A 133 -6.07 -4.49 15.19
N ASP A 134 -5.30 -3.43 14.99
CA ASP A 134 -4.66 -3.13 13.70
C ASP A 134 -3.58 -4.17 13.36
N ASP A 135 -2.77 -4.60 14.34
CA ASP A 135 -1.77 -5.66 14.14
C ASP A 135 -2.43 -7.01 13.83
N LEU A 136 -3.49 -7.34 14.57
CA LEU A 136 -4.26 -8.57 14.37
C LEU A 136 -4.97 -8.57 13.01
N ALA A 137 -5.52 -7.44 12.58
CA ALA A 137 -6.13 -7.30 11.26
C ALA A 137 -5.12 -7.56 10.14
N ARG A 138 -3.88 -7.05 10.27
CA ARG A 138 -2.81 -7.34 9.29
C ARG A 138 -2.47 -8.83 9.23
N LEU A 139 -2.29 -9.48 10.40
CA LEU A 139 -2.06 -10.92 10.46
C LEU A 139 -3.19 -11.72 9.76
N LEU A 140 -4.45 -11.37 10.03
CA LEU A 140 -5.60 -12.01 9.38
C LEU A 140 -5.61 -11.79 7.87
N ASP A 141 -5.18 -10.60 7.39
CA ASP A 141 -5.07 -10.31 5.96
C ASP A 141 -3.94 -11.11 5.31
N ASP A 142 -2.81 -11.25 5.99
CA ASP A 142 -1.67 -12.05 5.51
C ASP A 142 -2.07 -13.53 5.41
N LEU A 143 -2.69 -14.10 6.46
CA LEU A 143 -3.18 -15.48 6.46
C LEU A 143 -4.21 -15.75 5.35
N ALA A 144 -5.14 -14.82 5.14
CA ALA A 144 -6.15 -14.93 4.09
C ALA A 144 -5.56 -14.76 2.68
N THR A 145 -4.51 -13.95 2.53
CA THR A 145 -3.80 -13.73 1.27
C THR A 145 -2.96 -14.94 0.89
N GLU A 146 -2.28 -15.55 1.87
CA GLU A 146 -1.51 -16.79 1.68
C GLU A 146 -2.39 -18.04 1.63
N ASP A 147 -3.72 -17.87 1.73
CA ASP A 147 -4.72 -18.94 1.63
C ASP A 147 -4.51 -20.07 2.65
N VAL A 148 -4.17 -19.69 3.87
CA VAL A 148 -4.00 -20.63 4.98
C VAL A 148 -5.38 -21.08 5.44
N ASP A 149 -5.79 -22.29 5.03
CA ASP A 149 -7.11 -22.85 5.35
C ASP A 149 -7.14 -23.55 6.71
N ASP A 150 -6.05 -24.20 7.11
CA ASP A 150 -5.95 -24.90 8.40
C ASP A 150 -5.24 -24.04 9.46
N LEU A 151 -5.97 -23.03 9.95
CA LEU A 151 -5.49 -22.20 11.05
C LEU A 151 -5.29 -23.00 12.34
N GLY A 152 -6.00 -24.13 12.52
CA GLY A 152 -5.86 -25.00 13.69
C GLY A 152 -4.50 -25.67 13.72
N ALA A 153 -4.08 -26.32 12.64
CA ALA A 153 -2.77 -26.96 12.53
C ALA A 153 -1.63 -25.95 12.68
N LEU A 154 -1.75 -24.77 12.05
CA LEU A 154 -0.77 -23.69 12.19
C LEU A 154 -0.64 -23.24 13.65
N THR A 155 -1.75 -23.10 14.36
CA THR A 155 -1.74 -22.68 15.76
C THR A 155 -1.09 -23.70 16.68
N GLU A 156 -1.36 -24.99 16.48
CA GLU A 156 -0.72 -26.05 17.24
C GLU A 156 0.81 -26.03 17.03
N GLN A 157 1.27 -25.81 15.80
CA GLN A 157 2.69 -25.66 15.49
C GLN A 157 3.29 -24.43 16.21
N ILE A 158 2.60 -23.27 16.16
CA ILE A 158 3.03 -22.04 16.84
C ILE A 158 3.07 -22.26 18.35
N ARG A 159 2.02 -22.85 18.96
CA ARG A 159 1.98 -23.15 20.41
C ARG A 159 3.11 -24.08 20.82
N ALA A 160 3.43 -25.10 20.03
CA ALA A 160 4.52 -26.01 20.29
C ALA A 160 5.90 -25.35 20.22
N ALA A 161 6.06 -24.36 19.35
CA ALA A 161 7.31 -23.62 19.16
C ALA A 161 7.49 -22.46 20.16
N LEU A 162 6.42 -21.97 20.80
CA LEU A 162 6.50 -20.80 21.68
C LEU A 162 7.12 -21.17 23.05
N PRO A 163 8.14 -20.42 23.52
CA PRO A 163 8.66 -20.54 24.88
C PRO A 163 7.54 -20.28 25.92
N ALA A 164 7.70 -20.86 27.13
CA ALA A 164 6.69 -20.75 28.20
C ALA A 164 6.30 -19.31 28.57
N HIS A 165 7.24 -18.35 28.48
CA HIS A 165 6.99 -16.94 28.74
C HIS A 165 6.21 -16.22 27.62
N MET A 166 6.11 -16.82 26.44
CA MET A 166 5.33 -16.31 25.29
C MET A 166 3.97 -17.01 25.14
N GLN A 167 3.60 -17.93 26.03
CA GLN A 167 2.29 -18.58 26.00
C GLN A 167 1.13 -17.60 26.15
N GLU A 168 1.38 -16.41 26.71
CA GLU A 168 0.40 -15.34 26.76
C GLU A 168 0.06 -14.78 25.36
N ALA A 169 1.02 -14.79 24.42
CA ALA A 169 0.76 -14.46 23.03
C ALA A 169 -0.21 -15.46 22.37
N ALA A 170 -0.24 -16.70 22.85
CA ALA A 170 -1.18 -17.71 22.39
C ALA A 170 -2.66 -17.33 22.66
N LEU A 171 -2.93 -16.44 23.63
CA LEU A 171 -4.28 -15.93 23.88
C LEU A 171 -4.85 -15.15 22.69
N PHE A 172 -4.00 -14.48 21.91
CA PHE A 172 -4.42 -13.80 20.70
C PHE A 172 -4.77 -14.77 19.57
N LEU A 173 -4.16 -15.96 19.56
CA LEU A 173 -4.50 -17.00 18.58
C LEU A 173 -5.93 -17.52 18.76
N ASP A 174 -6.45 -17.58 19.99
CA ASP A 174 -7.84 -17.95 20.22
C ASP A 174 -8.83 -16.93 19.62
N ILE A 175 -8.45 -15.65 19.57
CA ILE A 175 -9.25 -14.62 18.89
C ILE A 175 -9.31 -14.90 17.40
N VAL A 176 -8.15 -15.23 16.79
CA VAL A 176 -8.04 -15.54 15.35
C VAL A 176 -8.82 -16.79 14.97
N LEU A 177 -8.73 -17.85 15.81
CA LEU A 177 -9.27 -19.17 15.49
C LEU A 177 -10.75 -19.33 15.77
N GLU A 178 -11.22 -18.73 16.83
CA GLU A 178 -12.57 -19.00 17.37
C GLU A 178 -13.44 -17.74 17.42
N ALA A 179 -12.98 -16.73 18.17
CA ALA A 179 -13.82 -15.58 18.47
C ALA A 179 -14.12 -14.70 17.24
N TRP A 180 -13.12 -14.46 16.41
CA TRP A 180 -13.30 -13.64 15.21
C TRP A 180 -14.12 -14.33 14.12
N PRO A 181 -13.86 -15.60 13.74
CA PRO A 181 -14.72 -16.33 12.80
C PRO A 181 -16.17 -16.41 13.26
N ALA A 182 -16.42 -16.69 14.55
CA ALA A 182 -17.77 -16.69 15.12
C ALA A 182 -18.44 -15.31 15.00
N ARG A 183 -17.68 -14.24 15.26
CA ARG A 183 -18.19 -12.87 15.15
C ARG A 183 -18.51 -12.49 13.70
N LEU A 184 -17.70 -12.89 12.74
CA LEU A 184 -17.97 -12.70 11.30
C LEU A 184 -19.24 -13.45 10.88
N GLN A 185 -19.43 -14.68 11.37
CA GLN A 185 -20.61 -15.48 11.09
C GLN A 185 -21.89 -14.81 11.66
N GLU A 186 -21.86 -14.32 12.89
CA GLU A 186 -22.97 -13.56 13.49
C GLU A 186 -23.34 -12.32 12.66
N MET A 187 -22.34 -11.63 12.13
CA MET A 187 -22.52 -10.45 11.29
C MET A 187 -22.92 -10.78 9.84
N GLN A 188 -22.87 -12.04 9.44
CA GLN A 188 -22.99 -12.49 8.04
C GLN A 188 -22.02 -11.74 7.11
N ARG A 189 -20.78 -11.61 7.55
CA ARG A 189 -19.69 -10.90 6.85
C ARG A 189 -18.45 -11.78 6.73
N VAL A 190 -17.53 -11.35 5.89
CA VAL A 190 -16.20 -11.96 5.74
C VAL A 190 -15.11 -10.89 5.83
N ASP A 191 -13.88 -11.33 6.08
CA ASP A 191 -12.72 -10.43 6.00
C ASP A 191 -12.50 -9.92 4.57
N PRO A 192 -12.04 -8.66 4.37
CA PRO A 192 -11.80 -8.09 3.05
C PRO A 192 -10.83 -8.91 2.20
N ALA A 193 -9.69 -9.33 2.78
CA ALA A 193 -8.70 -10.15 2.07
C ALA A 193 -9.25 -11.53 1.70
N ARG A 194 -10.00 -12.18 2.61
CA ARG A 194 -10.66 -13.47 2.35
C ARG A 194 -11.70 -13.36 1.23
N ARG A 195 -12.51 -12.29 1.24
CA ARG A 195 -13.49 -12.05 0.18
C ARG A 195 -12.81 -11.93 -1.19
N ARG A 196 -11.70 -11.18 -1.27
CA ARG A 196 -10.92 -11.05 -2.50
C ARG A 196 -10.44 -12.41 -3.01
N SER A 197 -9.84 -13.23 -2.15
CA SER A 197 -9.37 -14.58 -2.49
C SER A 197 -10.51 -15.46 -3.00
N LEU A 198 -11.67 -15.44 -2.33
CA LEU A 198 -12.86 -16.18 -2.75
C LEU A 198 -13.37 -15.74 -4.14
N LEU A 199 -13.43 -14.44 -4.40
CA LEU A 199 -13.89 -13.91 -5.69
C LEU A 199 -12.94 -14.28 -6.84
N LEU A 200 -11.62 -14.20 -6.63
CA LEU A 200 -10.62 -14.59 -7.64
C LEU A 200 -10.70 -16.09 -7.95
N LYS A 201 -10.84 -16.94 -6.93
CA LYS A 201 -11.01 -18.39 -7.09
C LYS A 201 -12.31 -18.74 -7.80
N ALA A 202 -13.40 -18.07 -7.42
CA ALA A 202 -14.71 -18.28 -8.04
C ALA A 202 -14.70 -17.90 -9.53
N LEU A 203 -14.03 -16.78 -9.86
CA LEU A 203 -13.84 -16.38 -11.24
C LEU A 203 -13.03 -17.40 -12.02
N ALA A 204 -11.93 -17.89 -11.45
CA ALA A 204 -11.10 -18.91 -12.07
C ALA A 204 -11.89 -20.20 -12.35
N ALA A 205 -12.69 -20.64 -11.36
CA ALA A 205 -13.57 -21.81 -11.51
C ALA A 205 -14.61 -21.60 -12.63
N ARG A 206 -15.29 -20.46 -12.61
CA ARG A 206 -16.28 -20.12 -13.64
C ARG A 206 -15.69 -20.10 -15.04
N TRP A 207 -14.52 -19.48 -15.22
CA TRP A 207 -13.87 -19.41 -16.54
C TRP A 207 -13.36 -20.75 -17.04
N ARG A 208 -13.07 -21.71 -16.16
CA ARG A 208 -12.81 -23.09 -16.55
C ARG A 208 -14.06 -23.81 -17.05
N GLU A 209 -15.22 -23.54 -16.43
CA GLU A 209 -16.50 -24.15 -16.81
C GLU A 209 -17.12 -23.45 -18.04
N THR A 210 -17.08 -22.13 -18.05
CA THR A 210 -17.67 -21.29 -19.10
C THR A 210 -16.65 -20.24 -19.55
N PRO A 211 -15.77 -20.60 -20.50
CA PRO A 211 -14.76 -19.68 -21.01
C PRO A 211 -15.36 -18.40 -21.60
N PRO A 212 -14.79 -17.22 -21.38
CA PRO A 212 -15.16 -15.98 -22.06
C PRO A 212 -15.06 -16.14 -23.58
N ALA A 213 -15.99 -15.53 -24.30
CA ALA A 213 -15.98 -15.52 -25.78
C ALA A 213 -14.87 -14.57 -26.30
N ASP A 214 -14.59 -13.49 -25.58
CA ASP A 214 -13.60 -12.49 -25.94
C ASP A 214 -12.23 -12.81 -25.32
N PRO A 215 -11.13 -12.32 -25.93
CA PRO A 215 -9.78 -12.60 -25.46
C PRO A 215 -9.48 -12.06 -24.04
N VAL A 216 -8.75 -12.85 -23.23
CA VAL A 216 -8.29 -12.47 -21.89
C VAL A 216 -6.78 -12.60 -21.78
N ILE A 217 -6.12 -11.51 -21.49
CA ILE A 217 -4.66 -11.44 -21.32
C ILE A 217 -4.35 -11.06 -19.88
N ALA A 218 -3.66 -11.91 -19.13
CA ALA A 218 -3.18 -11.55 -17.79
C ALA A 218 -1.70 -11.18 -17.87
N ALA A 219 -1.34 -9.94 -17.51
CA ALA A 219 0.00 -9.44 -17.74
C ALA A 219 0.61 -8.75 -16.50
N GLY A 220 1.90 -9.00 -16.26
CA GLY A 220 2.69 -8.33 -15.23
C GLY A 220 2.51 -8.87 -13.81
N SER A 221 1.63 -9.83 -13.57
CA SER A 221 1.51 -10.52 -12.28
C SER A 221 2.45 -11.73 -12.25
N THR A 222 3.13 -11.92 -11.12
CA THR A 222 4.02 -13.07 -10.88
C THR A 222 3.31 -14.27 -10.28
N GLY A 223 2.02 -14.12 -9.91
CA GLY A 223 1.27 -15.18 -9.24
C GLY A 223 1.71 -15.44 -7.79
N SER A 224 2.31 -14.46 -7.12
CA SER A 224 2.75 -14.59 -5.72
C SER A 224 1.60 -14.86 -4.75
N ILE A 225 0.41 -14.36 -5.04
CA ILE A 225 -0.80 -14.60 -4.25
C ILE A 225 -1.50 -15.88 -4.77
N PRO A 226 -1.76 -16.92 -3.95
CA PRO A 226 -2.33 -18.19 -4.39
C PRO A 226 -3.63 -18.08 -5.18
N ALA A 227 -4.56 -17.22 -4.77
CA ALA A 227 -5.81 -16.98 -5.50
C ALA A 227 -5.58 -16.31 -6.87
N ALA A 228 -4.60 -15.40 -6.97
CA ALA A 228 -4.20 -14.81 -8.24
C ALA A 228 -3.52 -15.85 -9.14
N ALA A 229 -2.63 -16.69 -8.59
CA ALA A 229 -2.01 -17.80 -9.34
C ALA A 229 -3.06 -18.76 -9.91
N GLU A 230 -4.14 -19.01 -9.19
CA GLU A 230 -5.25 -19.83 -9.67
C GLU A 230 -5.98 -19.19 -10.84
N LEU A 231 -6.25 -17.89 -10.78
CA LEU A 231 -6.84 -17.14 -11.90
C LEU A 231 -5.90 -17.12 -13.10
N LEU A 232 -4.61 -16.86 -12.90
CA LEU A 232 -3.61 -16.88 -13.99
C LEU A 232 -3.55 -18.25 -14.66
N SER A 233 -3.56 -19.33 -13.87
CA SER A 233 -3.60 -20.71 -14.40
C SER A 233 -4.86 -20.95 -15.25
N ALA A 234 -6.02 -20.47 -14.81
CA ALA A 234 -7.25 -20.56 -15.60
C ALA A 234 -7.11 -19.77 -16.90
N VAL A 235 -6.62 -18.52 -16.85
CA VAL A 235 -6.41 -17.67 -18.05
C VAL A 235 -5.45 -18.30 -19.05
N ALA A 236 -4.34 -18.89 -18.60
CA ALA A 236 -3.37 -19.57 -19.46
C ALA A 236 -4.03 -20.69 -20.28
N SER A 237 -5.07 -21.31 -19.74
CA SER A 237 -5.77 -22.47 -20.31
C SER A 237 -7.00 -22.11 -21.15
N LEU A 238 -7.45 -20.84 -21.15
CA LEU A 238 -8.60 -20.41 -21.94
C LEU A 238 -8.37 -20.58 -23.44
N PRO A 239 -9.44 -20.82 -24.26
CA PRO A 239 -9.33 -20.89 -25.71
C PRO A 239 -8.69 -19.64 -26.33
N GLN A 240 -9.05 -18.44 -25.82
CA GLN A 240 -8.49 -17.16 -26.21
C GLN A 240 -7.84 -16.46 -24.98
N GLY A 241 -6.97 -17.18 -24.27
CA GLY A 241 -6.28 -16.65 -23.10
C GLY A 241 -4.77 -16.86 -23.15
N CYS A 242 -4.02 -15.95 -22.51
CA CYS A 242 -2.61 -16.12 -22.24
C CYS A 242 -2.15 -15.30 -21.03
N VAL A 243 -1.02 -15.70 -20.47
CA VAL A 243 -0.33 -14.99 -19.37
C VAL A 243 0.98 -14.41 -19.89
N VAL A 244 1.31 -13.18 -19.50
CA VAL A 244 2.56 -12.51 -19.87
C VAL A 244 3.33 -12.16 -18.59
N LEU A 245 4.42 -12.86 -18.34
CA LEU A 245 5.25 -12.72 -17.14
C LEU A 245 6.32 -11.63 -17.31
N PRO A 246 6.63 -10.87 -16.26
CA PRO A 246 7.70 -9.90 -16.30
C PRO A 246 9.04 -10.55 -15.97
N GLY A 247 10.00 -10.57 -16.90
CA GLY A 247 11.39 -10.99 -16.62
C GLY A 247 11.54 -12.42 -16.13
N PHE A 248 10.75 -13.35 -16.66
CA PHE A 248 10.89 -14.77 -16.30
C PHE A 248 12.23 -15.33 -16.77
N ALA A 249 12.97 -15.96 -15.85
CA ALA A 249 14.33 -16.48 -16.08
C ALA A 249 14.32 -17.81 -16.85
N ARG A 250 13.84 -17.76 -18.07
CA ARG A 250 13.75 -18.92 -18.97
C ARG A 250 15.10 -19.62 -19.19
N ASP A 251 16.17 -18.84 -19.28
CA ASP A 251 17.51 -19.31 -19.65
C ASP A 251 18.38 -19.65 -18.41
N MET A 252 17.81 -19.71 -17.21
CA MET A 252 18.51 -20.17 -16.00
C MET A 252 18.82 -21.66 -16.15
N ASP A 253 20.01 -22.10 -15.73
CA ASP A 253 20.37 -23.53 -15.78
C ASP A 253 19.59 -24.36 -14.76
N GLU A 254 19.60 -25.69 -14.95
CA GLU A 254 18.79 -26.61 -14.15
C GLU A 254 19.17 -26.62 -12.67
N ASP A 255 20.46 -26.53 -12.35
CA ASP A 255 20.93 -26.59 -10.96
C ASP A 255 20.47 -25.34 -10.20
N ALA A 256 20.61 -24.14 -10.82
CA ALA A 256 20.13 -22.90 -10.25
C ALA A 256 18.59 -22.86 -10.15
N TRP A 257 17.90 -23.36 -11.19
CA TRP A 257 16.43 -23.42 -11.18
C TRP A 257 15.90 -24.35 -10.09
N ALA A 258 16.54 -25.52 -9.90
CA ALA A 258 16.17 -26.47 -8.84
C ALA A 258 16.40 -25.88 -7.44
N ALA A 259 17.49 -25.11 -7.26
CA ALA A 259 17.87 -24.50 -5.99
C ALA A 259 17.11 -23.23 -5.62
N ILE A 260 16.18 -22.73 -6.45
CA ILE A 260 15.35 -21.54 -6.13
C ILE A 260 14.58 -21.79 -4.84
N ASP A 261 14.87 -20.96 -3.81
CA ASP A 261 14.20 -20.93 -2.51
C ASP A 261 13.12 -19.84 -2.42
N ASP A 262 12.49 -19.69 -1.26
CA ASP A 262 11.42 -18.72 -1.03
C ASP A 262 11.90 -17.26 -1.09
N GLY A 263 13.19 -16.99 -0.88
CA GLY A 263 13.79 -15.67 -0.97
C GLY A 263 14.15 -15.24 -2.39
N HIS A 264 14.16 -16.16 -3.35
CA HIS A 264 14.61 -15.87 -4.70
C HIS A 264 13.55 -15.11 -5.53
N PRO A 265 13.92 -14.06 -6.32
CA PRO A 265 12.97 -13.26 -7.11
C PRO A 265 12.11 -14.05 -8.11
N GLN A 266 12.61 -15.20 -8.59
CA GLN A 266 11.89 -16.07 -9.54
C GLN A 266 10.94 -17.06 -8.86
N ARG A 267 10.94 -17.17 -7.52
CA ARG A 267 10.17 -18.18 -6.77
C ARG A 267 8.68 -18.19 -7.12
N ALA A 268 8.05 -17.05 -7.09
CA ALA A 268 6.61 -16.96 -7.37
C ALA A 268 6.27 -17.43 -8.80
N MET A 269 7.06 -17.00 -9.78
CA MET A 269 6.85 -17.39 -11.17
C MET A 269 7.14 -18.88 -11.40
N LYS A 270 8.16 -19.44 -10.74
CA LYS A 270 8.41 -20.90 -10.75
C LYS A 270 7.20 -21.66 -10.23
N THR A 271 6.70 -21.29 -9.05
CA THR A 271 5.51 -21.92 -8.46
C THR A 271 4.28 -21.80 -9.37
N LEU A 272 4.11 -20.65 -10.06
CA LEU A 272 3.02 -20.45 -11.01
C LEU A 272 3.16 -21.38 -12.22
N ILE A 273 4.34 -21.51 -12.81
CA ILE A 273 4.59 -22.39 -13.97
C ILE A 273 4.37 -23.87 -13.58
N ASP A 274 4.87 -24.29 -12.42
CA ASP A 274 4.63 -25.63 -11.87
C ASP A 274 3.11 -25.89 -11.68
N LYS A 275 2.36 -24.90 -11.15
CA LYS A 275 0.91 -24.98 -10.98
C LYS A 275 0.16 -25.06 -12.33
N ILE A 276 0.63 -24.36 -13.35
CA ILE A 276 0.07 -24.41 -14.70
C ILE A 276 0.38 -25.76 -15.37
N GLY A 277 1.43 -26.43 -14.96
CA GLY A 277 1.90 -27.71 -15.54
C GLY A 277 2.71 -27.52 -16.82
N LEU A 278 3.48 -26.43 -16.90
CA LEU A 278 4.38 -26.14 -18.03
C LEU A 278 5.83 -26.37 -17.63
N ASP A 279 6.63 -26.82 -18.59
CA ASP A 279 8.09 -26.74 -18.46
C ASP A 279 8.55 -25.28 -18.67
N ARG A 280 9.64 -24.90 -18.02
CA ARG A 280 10.27 -23.58 -18.16
C ARG A 280 10.53 -23.20 -19.62
N ASN A 281 10.95 -24.17 -20.42
CA ASN A 281 11.28 -24.00 -21.83
C ASN A 281 10.04 -23.77 -22.72
N ASP A 282 8.83 -24.12 -22.24
CA ASP A 282 7.58 -23.88 -22.95
C ASP A 282 7.11 -22.44 -22.81
N VAL A 283 7.64 -21.66 -21.85
CA VAL A 283 7.38 -20.22 -21.75
C VAL A 283 8.05 -19.51 -22.93
N ARG A 284 7.29 -18.76 -23.70
CA ARG A 284 7.74 -18.10 -24.93
C ARG A 284 8.02 -16.63 -24.71
N PHE A 285 8.80 -16.03 -25.59
CA PHE A 285 8.88 -14.57 -25.60
C PHE A 285 7.61 -13.96 -26.18
N TRP A 286 7.20 -12.86 -25.60
CA TRP A 286 6.12 -12.03 -26.15
C TRP A 286 6.49 -11.60 -27.56
N PRO A 287 5.56 -11.63 -28.53
CA PRO A 287 5.85 -11.30 -29.90
C PRO A 287 6.47 -9.91 -30.06
N GLY A 288 7.54 -9.81 -30.82
CA GLY A 288 8.33 -8.59 -31.02
C GLY A 288 9.38 -8.29 -29.95
N ALA A 289 9.39 -9.06 -28.85
CA ALA A 289 10.34 -8.84 -27.75
C ALA A 289 11.67 -9.63 -27.90
N GLU A 290 11.79 -10.49 -28.88
CA GLU A 290 12.99 -11.31 -29.11
C GLU A 290 14.20 -10.46 -29.52
N GLU A 291 13.98 -9.34 -30.19
CA GLU A 291 15.03 -8.43 -30.67
C GLU A 291 15.79 -7.75 -29.51
N GLY A 292 15.14 -7.48 -28.38
CA GLY A 292 15.77 -6.90 -27.18
C GLY A 292 16.56 -7.88 -26.32
N ARG A 293 16.60 -9.16 -26.68
CA ARG A 293 17.28 -10.23 -25.94
C ARG A 293 18.80 -10.22 -26.11
N GLN A 294 19.30 -9.78 -27.27
CA GLN A 294 20.71 -9.86 -27.62
C GLN A 294 21.58 -8.79 -26.94
N ASP A 295 21.00 -7.74 -26.38
CA ASP A 295 21.72 -6.56 -25.88
C ASP A 295 21.67 -6.39 -24.35
N ALA A 296 21.59 -7.46 -23.57
CA ALA A 296 21.47 -7.31 -22.12
C ALA A 296 22.54 -8.07 -21.31
N PRO A 297 23.84 -7.74 -21.45
CA PRO A 297 24.87 -8.30 -20.54
C PRO A 297 24.52 -8.00 -19.07
N ARG A 298 23.93 -6.84 -18.78
CA ARG A 298 23.43 -6.49 -17.43
C ARG A 298 22.42 -7.48 -16.88
N ALA A 299 21.41 -7.86 -17.66
CA ALA A 299 20.40 -8.81 -17.20
C ALA A 299 21.03 -10.17 -16.87
N ARG A 300 22.03 -10.60 -17.66
CA ARG A 300 22.74 -11.84 -17.43
C ARG A 300 23.64 -11.77 -16.21
N VAL A 301 24.43 -10.72 -16.06
CA VAL A 301 25.30 -10.50 -14.89
C VAL A 301 24.48 -10.43 -13.60
N ILE A 302 23.34 -9.73 -13.61
CA ILE A 302 22.44 -9.67 -12.43
C ILE A 302 21.82 -11.03 -12.15
N ALA A 303 21.40 -11.78 -13.16
CA ALA A 303 20.84 -13.12 -12.97
C ALA A 303 21.86 -14.08 -12.33
N GLU A 304 23.13 -14.02 -12.74
CA GLU A 304 24.20 -14.81 -12.13
C GLU A 304 24.53 -14.30 -10.70
N ALA A 305 24.49 -12.99 -10.45
CA ALA A 305 24.69 -12.42 -9.11
C ALA A 305 23.60 -12.82 -8.11
N LEU A 306 22.39 -13.10 -8.61
CA LEU A 306 21.24 -13.55 -7.80
C LEU A 306 21.12 -15.08 -7.74
N ARG A 307 22.10 -15.83 -8.27
CA ARG A 307 22.10 -17.29 -8.26
C ARG A 307 21.96 -17.83 -6.83
N PRO A 308 21.10 -18.85 -6.60
CA PRO A 308 20.98 -19.48 -5.28
C PRO A 308 22.32 -19.99 -4.75
N ALA A 309 22.55 -19.84 -3.44
CA ALA A 309 23.83 -20.16 -2.81
C ALA A 309 24.24 -21.62 -3.05
N GLU A 310 23.30 -22.56 -3.06
CA GLU A 310 23.50 -23.99 -3.29
C GLU A 310 24.00 -24.28 -4.71
N ALA A 311 23.78 -23.39 -5.67
CA ALA A 311 24.18 -23.54 -7.06
C ALA A 311 25.42 -22.71 -7.44
N THR A 312 26.24 -22.28 -6.46
CA THR A 312 27.42 -21.42 -6.68
C THR A 312 28.76 -22.18 -6.67
N ALA A 313 28.77 -23.51 -6.58
CA ALA A 313 29.99 -24.30 -6.48
C ALA A 313 30.99 -24.08 -7.65
N ASP A 314 30.48 -23.72 -8.81
CA ASP A 314 31.26 -23.45 -10.04
C ASP A 314 31.31 -21.98 -10.46
N TRP A 315 31.15 -21.06 -9.52
CA TRP A 315 31.06 -19.63 -9.77
C TRP A 315 32.19 -19.07 -10.66
N LEU A 316 33.44 -19.47 -10.42
CA LEU A 316 34.58 -19.03 -11.22
C LEU A 316 34.42 -19.40 -12.69
N ARG A 317 33.99 -20.62 -12.97
CA ARG A 317 33.71 -21.06 -14.33
C ARG A 317 32.61 -20.22 -14.98
N ARG A 318 31.57 -19.88 -14.23
CA ARG A 318 30.47 -19.02 -14.72
C ARG A 318 30.93 -17.61 -15.08
N VAL A 319 31.87 -17.07 -14.32
CA VAL A 319 32.52 -15.80 -14.66
C VAL A 319 33.26 -15.90 -15.99
N ASP A 320 33.99 -17.00 -16.22
CA ASP A 320 34.70 -17.27 -17.46
C ASP A 320 33.72 -17.48 -18.63
N ASP A 321 32.61 -18.22 -18.43
CA ASP A 321 31.53 -18.40 -19.41
C ASP A 321 30.91 -17.05 -19.84
N LEU A 322 30.71 -16.13 -18.88
CA LEU A 322 30.20 -14.78 -19.18
C LEU A 322 31.19 -13.97 -20.03
N LYS A 323 32.49 -14.03 -19.72
CA LYS A 323 33.54 -13.36 -20.49
C LYS A 323 33.67 -13.95 -21.89
N GLU A 324 33.60 -15.27 -22.02
CA GLU A 324 33.64 -15.94 -23.31
C GLU A 324 32.45 -15.56 -24.20
N ALA A 325 31.25 -15.46 -23.60
CA ALA A 325 30.02 -15.16 -24.33
C ALA A 325 29.89 -13.67 -24.72
N TRP A 326 30.40 -12.75 -23.91
CA TRP A 326 30.10 -11.32 -24.01
C TRP A 326 31.35 -10.40 -24.08
N GLY A 327 32.57 -10.95 -23.96
CA GLY A 327 33.83 -10.22 -23.94
C GLY A 327 34.41 -10.08 -22.53
N GLU A 328 35.71 -9.81 -22.45
CA GLU A 328 36.43 -9.66 -21.17
C GLU A 328 35.93 -8.45 -20.36
N ASP A 329 35.36 -7.45 -21.01
CA ASP A 329 34.78 -6.23 -20.43
C ASP A 329 33.29 -6.36 -20.06
N VAL A 330 32.74 -7.58 -20.04
CA VAL A 330 31.30 -7.82 -19.79
C VAL A 330 30.79 -7.18 -18.51
N PHE A 331 31.60 -7.18 -17.44
CA PHE A 331 31.21 -6.60 -16.17
C PHE A 331 31.21 -5.07 -16.21
N GLU A 332 32.18 -4.45 -16.88
CA GLU A 332 32.20 -2.99 -17.08
C GLU A 332 31.01 -2.56 -17.91
N THR A 333 30.73 -3.25 -19.01
CA THR A 333 29.58 -2.98 -19.87
C THR A 333 28.24 -3.21 -19.13
N ALA A 334 28.13 -4.29 -18.38
CA ALA A 334 26.91 -4.61 -17.63
C ALA A 334 26.61 -3.62 -16.50
N LEU A 335 27.65 -3.08 -15.88
CA LEU A 335 27.52 -2.15 -14.76
C LEU A 335 27.66 -0.67 -15.17
N ASP A 336 27.81 -0.38 -16.46
CA ASP A 336 27.89 1.00 -16.96
C ASP A 336 26.63 1.79 -16.54
N GLY A 337 26.84 2.99 -16.01
CA GLY A 337 25.77 3.82 -15.46
C GLY A 337 25.19 3.36 -14.11
N LEU A 338 25.70 2.29 -13.49
CA LEU A 338 25.39 1.93 -12.11
C LEU A 338 26.28 2.72 -11.14
N SER A 339 25.67 3.42 -10.19
CA SER A 339 26.37 4.15 -9.13
C SER A 339 25.91 3.67 -7.76
N VAL A 340 26.85 3.54 -6.83
CA VAL A 340 26.56 3.24 -5.43
C VAL A 340 26.92 4.46 -4.60
N ILE A 341 25.98 4.95 -3.80
CA ILE A 341 26.18 6.10 -2.91
C ILE A 341 26.00 5.60 -1.47
N ASP A 342 27.07 5.68 -0.69
CA ASP A 342 27.04 5.42 0.74
C ASP A 342 26.91 6.76 1.48
N ALA A 343 25.73 7.03 2.01
CA ALA A 343 25.43 8.26 2.70
C ALA A 343 25.58 8.09 4.23
N PRO A 344 26.29 9.01 4.93
CA PRO A 344 26.59 8.87 6.35
C PRO A 344 25.37 9.05 7.26
N ALA A 345 24.26 9.62 6.75
CA ALA A 345 23.04 9.83 7.52
C ALA A 345 21.79 9.82 6.63
N PRO A 346 20.61 9.41 7.15
CA PRO A 346 19.36 9.34 6.38
C PRO A 346 18.91 10.68 5.76
N ALA A 347 19.31 11.81 6.34
CA ALA A 347 19.01 13.12 5.79
C ALA A 347 19.87 13.44 4.55
N GLU A 348 21.12 12.98 4.54
CA GLU A 348 22.04 13.15 3.42
C GLU A 348 21.71 12.19 2.29
N GLU A 349 21.31 10.95 2.62
CA GLU A 349 20.76 9.99 1.69
C GLU A 349 19.57 10.57 0.92
N ALA A 350 18.56 11.08 1.67
CA ALA A 350 17.38 11.69 1.06
C ALA A 350 17.72 12.89 0.16
N ARG A 351 18.73 13.71 0.55
CA ARG A 351 19.19 14.84 -0.24
C ARG A 351 19.92 14.40 -1.51
N ALA A 352 20.77 13.38 -1.42
CA ALA A 352 21.47 12.82 -2.57
C ALA A 352 20.46 12.28 -3.59
N ILE A 353 19.48 11.50 -3.15
CA ILE A 353 18.40 10.98 -4.00
C ILE A 353 17.61 12.12 -4.65
N ALA A 354 17.24 13.15 -3.88
CA ALA A 354 16.51 14.29 -4.42
C ALA A 354 17.31 15.06 -5.49
N LEU A 355 18.63 15.21 -5.32
CA LEU A 355 19.49 15.82 -6.32
C LEU A 355 19.56 14.98 -7.60
N MET A 356 19.69 13.66 -7.49
CA MET A 356 19.70 12.76 -8.65
C MET A 356 18.37 12.79 -9.41
N LEU A 357 17.25 12.79 -8.69
CA LEU A 357 15.92 12.93 -9.29
C LEU A 357 15.75 14.30 -9.96
N ARG A 358 16.26 15.37 -9.33
CA ARG A 358 16.22 16.70 -9.91
C ARG A 358 17.11 16.81 -11.17
N GLU A 359 18.29 16.20 -11.15
CA GLU A 359 19.18 16.13 -12.32
C GLU A 359 18.51 15.40 -13.49
N THR A 360 17.81 14.29 -13.22
CA THR A 360 17.05 13.56 -14.24
C THR A 360 16.05 14.45 -14.98
N LEU A 361 15.43 15.42 -14.29
CA LEU A 361 14.47 16.34 -14.88
C LEU A 361 15.09 17.40 -15.82
N GLU A 362 16.42 17.54 -15.85
CA GLU A 362 17.11 18.40 -16.84
C GLU A 362 17.03 17.81 -18.26
N THR A 363 16.82 16.50 -18.37
CA THR A 363 16.68 15.82 -19.66
C THR A 363 15.19 15.76 -20.04
N PRO A 364 14.76 16.41 -21.14
CA PRO A 364 13.37 16.40 -21.57
C PRO A 364 12.85 14.97 -21.80
N GLY A 365 11.75 14.62 -21.16
CA GLY A 365 11.12 13.30 -21.28
C GLY A 365 11.74 12.19 -20.43
N ALA A 366 12.85 12.44 -19.72
CA ALA A 366 13.41 11.49 -18.78
C ALA A 366 12.50 11.33 -17.55
N ARG A 367 12.48 10.13 -16.99
CA ARG A 367 11.69 9.79 -15.78
C ARG A 367 12.63 9.24 -14.71
N GLY A 368 12.58 9.80 -13.52
CA GLY A 368 13.26 9.30 -12.33
C GLY A 368 12.31 8.52 -11.44
N ILE A 369 12.74 7.37 -10.93
CA ILE A 369 11.95 6.52 -10.04
C ILE A 369 12.77 6.19 -8.80
N LEU A 370 12.21 6.45 -7.61
CA LEU A 370 12.72 5.93 -6.34
C LEU A 370 11.92 4.68 -5.97
N VAL A 371 12.62 3.57 -5.76
CA VAL A 371 12.05 2.32 -5.24
C VAL A 371 12.58 2.11 -3.83
N THR A 372 11.71 2.15 -2.84
CA THR A 372 12.07 1.94 -1.43
C THR A 372 10.89 1.37 -0.63
N PRO A 373 11.12 0.39 0.26
CA PRO A 373 10.14 -0.04 1.26
C PRO A 373 10.08 0.92 2.46
N ASP A 374 11.10 1.78 2.65
CA ASP A 374 11.17 2.70 3.79
C ASP A 374 10.33 3.97 3.54
N ARG A 375 9.20 4.04 4.22
CA ARG A 375 8.28 5.20 4.18
C ARG A 375 8.86 6.47 4.77
N ASN A 376 9.83 6.36 5.68
CA ASN A 376 10.49 7.52 6.26
C ASN A 376 11.47 8.14 5.25
N LEU A 377 12.21 7.30 4.52
CA LEU A 377 13.05 7.75 3.42
C LEU A 377 12.22 8.43 2.34
N SER A 378 11.14 7.79 1.88
CA SER A 378 10.21 8.36 0.89
C SER A 378 9.74 9.75 1.31
N ARG A 379 9.24 9.94 2.54
CA ARG A 379 8.78 11.25 3.05
C ARG A 379 9.89 12.31 3.09
N ARG A 380 11.11 11.91 3.46
CA ARG A 380 12.27 12.82 3.45
C ARG A 380 12.60 13.28 2.03
N VAL A 381 12.62 12.35 1.08
CA VAL A 381 12.87 12.66 -0.33
C VAL A 381 11.79 13.58 -0.91
N ILE A 382 10.51 13.33 -0.63
CA ILE A 382 9.39 14.19 -1.03
C ILE A 382 9.59 15.62 -0.49
N THR A 383 10.01 15.74 0.78
CA THR A 383 10.28 17.05 1.41
C THR A 383 11.44 17.78 0.73
N GLU A 384 12.53 17.09 0.40
CA GLU A 384 13.67 17.67 -0.32
C GLU A 384 13.28 18.06 -1.76
N MET A 385 12.49 17.25 -2.46
CA MET A 385 11.98 17.57 -3.81
C MET A 385 11.07 18.80 -3.82
N ALA A 386 10.25 18.98 -2.79
CA ALA A 386 9.40 20.17 -2.64
C ALA A 386 10.23 21.47 -2.57
N ARG A 387 11.47 21.42 -2.05
CA ARG A 387 12.39 22.58 -2.05
C ARG A 387 12.81 23.00 -3.47
N PHE A 388 12.75 22.07 -4.42
CA PHE A 388 12.99 22.34 -5.86
C PHE A 388 11.70 22.69 -6.61
N GLY A 389 10.56 22.83 -5.91
CA GLY A 389 9.26 23.09 -6.52
C GLY A 389 8.69 21.88 -7.28
N VAL A 390 9.20 20.68 -7.03
CA VAL A 390 8.76 19.44 -7.70
C VAL A 390 7.77 18.70 -6.83
N THR A 391 6.59 18.40 -7.38
CA THR A 391 5.60 17.51 -6.78
C THR A 391 5.85 16.08 -7.23
N VAL A 392 6.09 15.19 -6.28
CA VAL A 392 6.37 13.77 -6.53
C VAL A 392 5.08 12.96 -6.50
N ASP A 393 4.94 12.02 -7.43
CA ASP A 393 3.87 11.02 -7.40
C ASP A 393 4.27 9.84 -6.50
N ASP A 394 3.69 9.78 -5.30
CA ASP A 394 3.93 8.69 -4.33
C ASP A 394 2.85 7.60 -4.46
N SER A 395 3.27 6.40 -4.84
CA SER A 395 2.35 5.26 -5.05
C SER A 395 1.62 4.80 -3.79
N ALA A 396 2.18 5.01 -2.60
CA ALA A 396 1.56 4.60 -1.34
C ALA A 396 0.66 5.69 -0.72
N GLY A 397 0.68 6.91 -1.28
CA GLY A 397 -0.08 8.04 -0.76
C GLY A 397 0.39 8.51 0.61
N GLN A 398 -0.37 9.42 1.21
CA GLN A 398 -0.11 9.96 2.53
C GLN A 398 -1.27 9.63 3.47
N PRO A 399 -1.02 9.06 4.66
CA PRO A 399 -2.05 8.87 5.67
C PRO A 399 -2.74 10.21 6.01
N LEU A 400 -4.06 10.20 6.16
CA LEU A 400 -4.81 11.41 6.52
C LEU A 400 -4.28 12.05 7.80
N SER A 401 -3.86 11.24 8.79
CA SER A 401 -3.25 11.68 10.05
C SER A 401 -2.00 12.54 9.87
N ASP A 402 -1.26 12.34 8.78
CA ASP A 402 -0.01 13.04 8.47
C ASP A 402 -0.25 14.33 7.66
N THR A 403 -1.48 14.55 7.22
CA THR A 403 -1.88 15.80 6.56
C THR A 403 -2.14 16.91 7.59
N PRO A 404 -2.00 18.20 7.23
CA PRO A 404 -2.34 19.30 8.15
C PRO A 404 -3.75 19.20 8.72
N SER A 405 -4.73 18.84 7.90
CA SER A 405 -6.14 18.69 8.32
C SER A 405 -6.34 17.49 9.25
N GLY A 406 -5.81 16.33 8.91
CA GLY A 406 -5.92 15.14 9.77
C GLY A 406 -5.19 15.30 11.10
N ALA A 407 -3.98 15.87 11.09
CA ALA A 407 -3.25 16.19 12.30
C ALA A 407 -3.99 17.21 13.17
N PHE A 408 -4.69 18.17 12.55
CA PHE A 408 -5.52 19.13 13.28
C PHE A 408 -6.69 18.46 13.97
N LEU A 409 -7.44 17.60 13.28
CA LEU A 409 -8.55 16.84 13.86
C LEU A 409 -8.11 15.98 15.07
N ILE A 410 -6.96 15.33 14.96
CA ILE A 410 -6.38 14.57 16.08
C ILE A 410 -6.08 15.48 17.28
N ARG A 411 -5.49 16.65 17.05
CA ARG A 411 -5.19 17.62 18.12
C ARG A 411 -6.46 18.19 18.75
N VAL A 412 -7.52 18.42 17.97
CA VAL A 412 -8.83 18.81 18.49
C VAL A 412 -9.38 17.76 19.44
N LEU A 413 -9.35 16.48 19.04
CA LEU A 413 -9.76 15.37 19.90
C LEU A 413 -8.89 15.26 21.17
N GLN A 414 -7.57 15.36 21.05
CA GLN A 414 -6.67 15.32 22.19
C GLN A 414 -6.94 16.45 23.20
N ALA A 415 -7.20 17.67 22.70
CA ALA A 415 -7.56 18.79 23.54
C ALA A 415 -8.91 18.59 24.24
N ALA A 416 -9.92 18.05 23.54
CA ALA A 416 -11.23 17.76 24.14
C ALA A 416 -11.16 16.67 25.22
N LEU A 417 -10.32 15.64 25.01
CA LEU A 417 -10.17 14.50 25.94
C LEU A 417 -9.26 14.81 27.15
N ASP A 418 -8.43 15.86 27.07
CA ASP A 418 -7.52 16.26 28.15
C ASP A 418 -7.65 17.75 28.50
N PRO A 419 -8.86 18.18 28.98
CA PRO A 419 -9.14 19.57 29.25
C PRO A 419 -8.23 20.15 30.32
N GLY A 420 -7.73 21.38 30.10
CA GLY A 420 -6.79 22.06 30.99
C GLY A 420 -5.33 21.60 30.84
N SER A 421 -5.02 20.74 29.89
CA SER A 421 -3.65 20.36 29.53
C SER A 421 -2.99 21.49 28.74
N ALA A 422 -1.94 22.10 29.31
CA ALA A 422 -1.12 23.08 28.61
C ALA A 422 -0.44 22.49 27.36
N LEU A 423 -0.07 21.19 27.42
CA LEU A 423 0.52 20.48 26.29
C LEU A 423 -0.47 20.30 25.15
N ALA A 424 -1.67 19.79 25.44
CA ALA A 424 -2.72 19.61 24.44
C ALA A 424 -3.17 20.94 23.82
N PHE A 425 -3.31 21.99 24.64
CA PHE A 425 -3.57 23.34 24.18
C PHE A 425 -2.46 23.85 23.25
N SER A 426 -1.18 23.76 23.66
CA SER A 426 -0.05 24.24 22.85
C SER A 426 0.08 23.48 21.54
N ALA A 427 -0.11 22.14 21.56
CA ALA A 427 -0.08 21.32 20.36
C ALA A 427 -1.18 21.73 19.36
N LEU A 428 -2.38 22.04 19.84
CA LEU A 428 -3.49 22.52 19.02
C LEU A 428 -3.22 23.95 18.50
N ALA A 429 -2.80 24.85 19.37
CA ALA A 429 -2.53 26.27 19.08
C ALA A 429 -1.39 26.48 18.08
N THR A 430 -0.42 25.56 18.02
CA THR A 430 0.66 25.61 17.02
C THR A 430 0.26 25.07 15.65
N SER A 431 -0.94 24.49 15.50
CA SER A 431 -1.42 24.04 14.19
C SER A 431 -1.57 25.21 13.21
N PRO A 432 -1.19 25.02 11.93
CA PRO A 432 -1.39 26.05 10.91
C PRO A 432 -2.86 26.39 10.65
N LEU A 433 -3.77 25.52 11.06
CA LEU A 433 -5.23 25.73 10.87
C LEU A 433 -5.90 26.43 12.06
N PHE A 434 -5.24 26.55 13.21
CA PHE A 434 -5.84 27.18 14.39
C PHE A 434 -5.98 28.70 14.24
N ALA A 435 -7.20 29.22 14.44
CA ALA A 435 -7.51 30.64 14.21
C ALA A 435 -8.54 31.27 15.20
N LEU A 436 -9.50 30.49 15.73
CA LEU A 436 -10.55 30.97 16.66
C LEU A 436 -11.35 32.19 16.17
N GLY A 437 -11.59 32.31 14.88
CA GLY A 437 -12.31 33.47 14.31
C GLY A 437 -11.45 34.73 14.08
N GLU A 438 -10.14 34.61 14.19
CA GLU A 438 -9.19 35.71 14.08
C GLU A 438 -8.17 35.48 12.95
N GLU A 439 -7.45 36.55 12.60
CA GLU A 439 -6.27 36.43 11.75
C GLU A 439 -5.17 35.61 12.44
N ARG A 440 -4.62 34.65 11.73
CA ARG A 440 -3.66 33.67 12.31
C ARG A 440 -2.35 34.28 12.79
N ALA A 441 -1.81 35.26 12.09
CA ALA A 441 -0.48 35.79 12.40
C ALA A 441 -0.44 36.57 13.74
N PRO A 442 -1.38 37.52 14.01
CA PRO A 442 -1.49 38.16 15.31
C PRO A 442 -1.79 37.20 16.45
N LEU A 443 -2.72 36.26 16.24
CA LEU A 443 -3.06 35.27 17.25
C LEU A 443 -1.82 34.41 17.65
N ARG A 444 -1.01 33.98 16.70
CA ARG A 444 0.23 33.22 16.98
C ARG A 444 1.21 34.00 17.83
N ALA A 445 1.35 35.28 17.63
CA ALA A 445 2.23 36.12 18.47
C ALA A 445 1.77 36.13 19.93
N VAL A 446 0.46 36.27 20.17
CA VAL A 446 -0.14 36.21 21.51
C VAL A 446 0.05 34.83 22.13
N LEU A 447 -0.23 33.74 21.40
CA LEU A 447 -0.07 32.36 21.85
C LEU A 447 1.39 32.05 22.23
N GLY A 448 2.36 32.54 21.46
CA GLY A 448 3.79 32.40 21.76
C GLY A 448 4.21 33.15 23.04
N ALA A 449 3.60 34.30 23.32
CA ALA A 449 3.84 35.01 24.58
C ALA A 449 3.21 34.31 25.79
N MET A 450 2.00 33.78 25.61
CA MET A 450 1.30 32.98 26.62
C MET A 450 2.04 31.66 26.91
N GLU A 451 2.54 30.96 25.89
CA GLU A 451 3.31 29.73 26.05
C GLU A 451 4.53 29.96 26.95
N ARG A 452 5.33 30.97 26.65
CA ARG A 452 6.55 31.26 27.42
C ARG A 452 6.31 31.64 28.87
N ARG A 453 5.19 32.27 29.19
CA ARG A 453 4.94 32.83 30.56
C ARG A 453 3.99 31.97 31.39
N ALA A 454 3.03 31.30 30.77
CA ALA A 454 1.94 30.65 31.48
C ALA A 454 1.86 29.12 31.25
N LEU A 455 2.27 28.62 30.09
CA LEU A 455 2.01 27.21 29.77
C LEU A 455 3.18 26.27 30.14
N ARG A 456 4.31 26.82 30.60
CA ARG A 456 5.44 26.04 31.09
C ARG A 456 5.31 25.83 32.59
N GLY A 457 5.37 24.58 33.05
CA GLY A 457 5.33 24.24 34.47
C GLY A 457 4.30 23.19 34.82
N ARG A 458 3.80 23.25 36.06
CA ARG A 458 2.82 22.29 36.55
C ARG A 458 1.45 22.55 35.93
N ARG A 459 0.71 21.47 35.67
CA ARG A 459 -0.67 21.54 35.23
C ARG A 459 -1.54 22.28 36.27
N PRO A 460 -2.26 23.35 35.90
CA PRO A 460 -3.07 24.12 36.84
C PRO A 460 -4.34 23.41 37.31
N GLY A 461 -4.83 22.43 36.51
CA GLY A 461 -6.04 21.67 36.82
C GLY A 461 -6.48 20.81 35.62
N TYR A 462 -7.64 20.15 35.78
CA TYR A 462 -8.21 19.25 34.77
C TYR A 462 -9.45 19.86 34.09
N SER A 463 -9.47 21.18 33.91
CA SER A 463 -10.54 21.88 33.21
C SER A 463 -10.01 23.10 32.46
N TRP A 464 -10.71 23.50 31.41
CA TRP A 464 -10.39 24.74 30.68
C TRP A 464 -10.54 25.98 31.56
N MET A 465 -11.47 25.97 32.51
CA MET A 465 -11.66 27.05 33.49
C MET A 465 -10.42 27.21 34.39
N ALA A 466 -9.83 26.13 34.85
CA ALA A 466 -8.60 26.18 35.66
C ALA A 466 -7.42 26.72 34.82
N LEU A 467 -7.31 26.33 33.56
CA LEU A 467 -6.29 26.87 32.66
C LEU A 467 -6.52 28.36 32.38
N ALA A 468 -7.78 28.79 32.14
CA ALA A 468 -8.13 30.18 31.94
C ALA A 468 -7.78 31.07 33.15
N GLY A 469 -8.06 30.60 34.37
CA GLY A 469 -7.61 31.25 35.60
C GLY A 469 -6.12 31.40 35.67
N HIS A 470 -5.38 30.29 35.45
CA HIS A 470 -3.92 30.29 35.48
C HIS A 470 -3.26 31.24 34.47
N VAL A 471 -3.76 31.29 33.23
CA VAL A 471 -3.18 32.23 32.23
C VAL A 471 -3.51 33.68 32.55
N ARG A 472 -4.68 33.98 33.18
CA ARG A 472 -5.01 35.32 33.68
C ARG A 472 -4.05 35.75 34.78
N ASP A 473 -3.76 34.84 35.73
CA ASP A 473 -2.83 35.15 36.84
C ASP A 473 -1.40 35.35 36.30
N ALA A 474 -0.95 34.54 35.37
CA ALA A 474 0.35 34.67 34.73
C ALA A 474 0.53 35.92 33.85
N ALA A 475 -0.58 36.56 33.43
CA ALA A 475 -0.55 37.82 32.72
C ALA A 475 -0.04 39.00 33.56
N GLY A 476 -0.09 38.87 34.92
CA GLY A 476 0.32 39.92 35.85
C GLY A 476 -0.71 41.09 35.93
N ASP A 477 -0.24 42.30 36.16
CA ASP A 477 -1.09 43.47 36.38
C ASP A 477 -1.62 44.12 35.09
N ASP A 478 -1.29 43.56 33.92
CA ASP A 478 -1.75 44.04 32.61
C ASP A 478 -3.15 43.49 32.33
N GLU A 479 -4.15 44.35 32.50
CA GLU A 479 -5.56 43.99 32.42
C GLU A 479 -5.98 43.56 31.01
N ASP A 480 -5.50 44.25 29.97
CA ASP A 480 -5.76 43.89 28.56
C ASP A 480 -5.18 42.49 28.23
N ARG A 481 -4.02 42.19 28.74
CA ARG A 481 -3.39 40.88 28.56
C ARG A 481 -4.14 39.79 29.30
N ARG A 482 -4.60 40.06 30.53
CA ARG A 482 -5.41 39.11 31.32
C ARG A 482 -6.67 38.71 30.58
N ASP A 483 -7.41 39.73 30.11
CA ASP A 483 -8.66 39.50 29.36
C ASP A 483 -8.40 38.80 28.05
N ARG A 484 -7.37 39.18 27.34
CA ARG A 484 -6.98 38.55 26.07
C ARG A 484 -6.61 37.11 26.23
N TRP A 485 -5.73 36.74 27.19
CA TRP A 485 -5.28 35.36 27.39
C TRP A 485 -6.41 34.49 27.93
N GLY A 486 -7.16 34.97 28.91
CA GLY A 486 -8.33 34.27 29.42
C GLY A 486 -9.38 34.05 28.34
N GLY A 487 -9.69 35.09 27.57
CA GLY A 487 -10.65 35.01 26.47
C GLY A 487 -10.30 33.96 25.39
N ILE A 488 -9.00 33.79 25.06
CA ILE A 488 -8.59 32.76 24.11
C ILE A 488 -8.89 31.34 24.67
N VAL A 489 -8.64 31.09 25.95
CA VAL A 489 -8.92 29.79 26.56
C VAL A 489 -10.43 29.56 26.69
N ASP A 490 -11.19 30.58 27.03
CA ASP A 490 -12.64 30.50 27.10
C ASP A 490 -13.27 30.24 25.72
N ALA A 491 -12.80 30.93 24.66
CA ALA A 491 -13.23 30.68 23.29
C ALA A 491 -12.88 29.27 22.81
N LEU A 492 -11.69 28.75 23.16
CA LEU A 492 -11.31 27.36 22.92
C LEU A 492 -12.29 26.39 23.62
N ALA A 493 -12.57 26.59 24.88
CA ALA A 493 -13.51 25.76 25.64
C ALA A 493 -14.91 25.76 25.01
N GLN A 494 -15.37 26.90 24.53
CA GLN A 494 -16.63 27.01 23.82
C GLN A 494 -16.61 26.25 22.48
N ALA A 495 -15.54 26.38 21.70
CA ALA A 495 -15.40 25.67 20.42
C ALA A 495 -15.34 24.14 20.60
N LEU A 496 -14.79 23.67 21.71
CA LEU A 496 -14.73 22.23 22.05
C LEU A 496 -16.01 21.71 22.75
N SER A 497 -16.98 22.58 23.06
CA SER A 497 -18.19 22.18 23.79
C SER A 497 -19.01 21.09 23.10
N PRO A 498 -19.14 20.99 21.75
CA PRO A 498 -19.86 19.89 21.11
C PRO A 498 -19.26 18.52 21.43
N LEU A 499 -17.92 18.42 21.48
CA LEU A 499 -17.22 17.19 21.87
C LEU A 499 -17.32 16.91 23.38
N SER A 500 -17.17 17.95 24.21
CA SER A 500 -17.21 17.81 25.67
C SER A 500 -18.60 17.47 26.20
N ALA A 501 -19.65 17.74 25.44
CA ALA A 501 -21.03 17.40 25.80
C ALA A 501 -21.38 15.92 25.52
N LEU A 502 -20.54 15.18 24.80
CA LEU A 502 -20.77 13.77 24.53
C LEU A 502 -20.26 12.91 25.70
N GLU A 503 -21.19 12.55 26.60
CA GLU A 503 -20.90 11.65 27.71
C GLU A 503 -21.52 10.26 27.47
N GLY A 504 -20.74 9.21 27.71
CA GLY A 504 -21.22 7.83 27.56
C GLY A 504 -21.16 7.29 26.12
N ALA A 505 -22.07 6.38 25.79
CA ALA A 505 -22.08 5.70 24.49
C ALA A 505 -22.90 6.49 23.46
N HIS A 506 -22.24 6.91 22.40
CA HIS A 506 -22.83 7.62 21.27
C HIS A 506 -22.50 6.92 19.94
N THR A 507 -23.27 7.22 18.90
CA THR A 507 -22.99 6.73 17.56
C THR A 507 -21.74 7.41 16.98
N MET A 508 -21.03 6.69 16.08
CA MET A 508 -19.90 7.30 15.35
C MET A 508 -20.30 8.60 14.60
N ARG A 509 -21.52 8.65 14.09
CA ARG A 509 -22.06 9.87 13.44
C ARG A 509 -22.06 11.05 14.42
N ALA A 510 -22.54 10.85 15.65
CA ALA A 510 -22.57 11.93 16.64
C ALA A 510 -21.15 12.41 16.99
N TRP A 511 -20.20 11.49 17.20
CA TRP A 511 -18.80 11.82 17.44
C TRP A 511 -18.16 12.57 16.26
N THR A 512 -18.41 12.11 15.03
CA THR A 512 -17.86 12.75 13.82
C THR A 512 -18.44 14.15 13.64
N GLN A 513 -19.74 14.32 13.84
CA GLN A 513 -20.40 15.62 13.72
C GLN A 513 -19.85 16.61 14.76
N ALA A 514 -19.76 16.23 16.02
CA ALA A 514 -19.22 17.07 17.08
C ALA A 514 -17.74 17.43 16.82
N LEU A 515 -16.95 16.50 16.26
CA LEU A 515 -15.57 16.76 15.88
C LEU A 515 -15.47 17.79 14.76
N VAL A 516 -16.29 17.66 13.71
CA VAL A 516 -16.31 18.59 12.58
C VAL A 516 -16.72 19.97 13.06
N GLU A 517 -17.82 20.08 13.81
CA GLU A 517 -18.30 21.36 14.38
C GLU A 517 -17.23 22.05 15.24
N SER A 518 -16.54 21.29 16.10
CA SER A 518 -15.45 21.83 16.93
C SER A 518 -14.24 22.25 16.08
N ALA A 519 -13.87 21.46 15.09
CA ALA A 519 -12.72 21.76 14.22
C ALA A 519 -12.98 22.99 13.34
N GLU A 520 -14.18 23.13 12.77
CA GLU A 520 -14.58 24.31 11.99
C GLU A 520 -14.59 25.57 12.85
N ALA A 521 -15.14 25.51 14.07
CA ALA A 521 -15.13 26.63 14.99
C ALA A 521 -13.71 27.10 15.34
N LEU A 522 -12.76 26.13 15.50
CA LEU A 522 -11.36 26.41 15.81
C LEU A 522 -10.55 26.88 14.59
N ALA A 523 -10.92 26.46 13.39
CA ALA A 523 -10.21 26.81 12.15
C ALA A 523 -10.71 28.10 11.49
N ARG A 524 -11.90 28.54 11.85
CA ARG A 524 -12.53 29.75 11.30
C ARG A 524 -11.61 30.96 11.50
N THR A 525 -11.46 31.78 10.45
CA THR A 525 -10.83 33.09 10.50
C THR A 525 -11.89 34.20 10.42
N ASP A 526 -11.48 35.43 10.52
CA ASP A 526 -12.32 36.63 10.27
C ASP A 526 -12.85 36.71 8.82
N GLU A 527 -12.12 36.10 7.87
CA GLU A 527 -12.47 36.09 6.44
C GLU A 527 -13.12 34.79 5.95
N MET A 528 -12.90 33.65 6.63
CA MET A 528 -13.32 32.32 6.17
C MET A 528 -14.10 31.55 7.24
N ALA A 529 -15.10 30.81 6.81
CA ALA A 529 -15.99 30.05 7.68
C ALA A 529 -15.36 28.86 8.44
N GLY A 530 -14.11 28.48 8.15
CA GLY A 530 -13.43 27.40 8.83
C GLY A 530 -13.33 26.12 8.00
#